data_716baccc680047b79c2ca5ba2461163f
#
_entry.id   716baccc680047b79c2ca5ba2461163f
#
_cell.length_a   1.000
_cell.length_b   1.000
_cell.length_c   1.000
_cell.angle_alpha   90.00
_cell.angle_beta   90.00
_cell.angle_gamma   90.00
#
_symmetry.space_group_name_H-M   'P 1'
#
loop_
_entity.id
_entity.type
_entity.pdbx_description
1 polymer ?
#
loop_
_entity_poly.entity_id
_entity_poly.type
_entity_poly.pdbx_seq_one_letter_code
_entity_poly.pdbx_strand_id
1 'polypeptide(L)'
;MKIYISNYRYHWISPFKIAEKLCFWRDIEYDEKWVRRLNTLLYPVMSKFRDFLDTIHPRVEYIKIDKYDTWGMDTTLALIIVPMLKQLKATKHGVPYDLTEAEWNVILDEMIWAFNEISTGLNEDEFFDTGIDWDGLKVYNERIDNGTALFGKYYRALWD
;
A
#
# COMPACT_ATOMS: atom_id res chain seq x y z
N MET A 1 -11.67 -8.24 -15.30
CA MET A 1 -10.73 -8.71 -14.24
C MET A 1 -11.50 -9.00 -12.95
N LYS A 2 -11.10 -10.01 -12.19
CA LYS A 2 -11.57 -10.25 -10.81
C LYS A 2 -10.36 -10.41 -9.92
N ILE A 3 -10.28 -9.59 -8.87
CA ILE A 3 -9.23 -9.66 -7.86
C ILE A 3 -9.91 -9.86 -6.52
N TYR A 4 -9.50 -10.89 -5.81
CA TYR A 4 -9.89 -11.14 -4.44
C TYR A 4 -8.64 -11.42 -3.61
N ILE A 5 -8.44 -10.60 -2.60
CA ILE A 5 -7.38 -10.77 -1.62
C ILE A 5 -8.07 -10.75 -0.26
N SER A 6 -8.01 -11.86 0.46
CA SER A 6 -8.62 -11.94 1.80
C SER A 6 -7.91 -11.00 2.76
N ASN A 7 -8.63 -10.58 3.81
CA ASN A 7 -8.05 -9.76 4.85
C ASN A 7 -6.82 -10.45 5.45
N TYR A 8 -5.80 -9.66 5.73
CA TYR A 8 -4.63 -10.14 6.45
C TYR A 8 -5.06 -10.56 7.86
N ARG A 9 -4.78 -11.80 8.23
CA ARG A 9 -5.03 -12.32 9.58
C ARG A 9 -3.71 -12.37 10.32
N TYR A 10 -3.57 -11.47 11.29
CA TYR A 10 -2.38 -11.43 12.11
C TYR A 10 -2.53 -12.38 13.29
N HIS A 11 -1.93 -13.55 13.19
CA HIS A 11 -1.97 -14.58 14.25
C HIS A 11 -0.83 -14.46 15.28
N TRP A 12 0.03 -13.47 15.12
CA TRP A 12 1.15 -13.30 16.03
C TRP A 12 0.75 -12.59 17.32
N ILE A 13 0.94 -13.26 18.44
CA ILE A 13 0.82 -12.68 19.77
C ILE A 13 2.25 -12.58 20.33
N SER A 14 2.75 -11.37 20.52
CA SER A 14 4.10 -11.15 21.06
C SER A 14 4.19 -11.64 22.50
N PRO A 15 5.23 -12.43 22.89
CA PRO A 15 5.49 -12.75 24.29
C PRO A 15 5.66 -11.51 25.18
N PHE A 16 6.15 -10.41 24.59
CA PHE A 16 6.25 -9.12 25.28
C PHE A 16 4.87 -8.56 25.66
N LYS A 17 3.87 -8.61 24.75
CA LYS A 17 2.49 -8.21 25.09
C LYS A 17 1.87 -9.06 26.20
N ILE A 18 2.29 -10.32 26.32
CA ILE A 18 1.86 -11.15 27.44
C ILE A 18 2.50 -10.65 28.74
N ALA A 19 3.79 -10.32 28.70
CA ALA A 19 4.50 -9.75 29.85
C ALA A 19 3.89 -8.40 30.29
N GLU A 20 3.56 -7.51 29.35
CA GLU A 20 2.85 -6.25 29.63
C GLU A 20 1.52 -6.50 30.34
N LYS A 21 0.72 -7.46 29.86
CA LYS A 21 -0.57 -7.79 30.49
C LYS A 21 -0.41 -8.42 31.89
N LEU A 22 0.65 -9.18 32.08
CA LEU A 22 0.94 -9.77 33.42
C LEU A 22 1.40 -8.72 34.43
N CYS A 23 2.08 -7.68 33.96
CA CYS A 23 2.63 -6.59 34.78
C CYS A 23 1.88 -5.27 34.53
N PHE A 24 0.55 -5.31 34.49
CA PHE A 24 -0.32 -4.16 34.19
C PHE A 24 -0.18 -2.97 35.17
N TRP A 25 0.49 -3.17 36.27
CA TRP A 25 0.71 -2.14 37.32
C TRP A 25 2.00 -1.33 37.14
N ARG A 26 2.86 -1.68 36.18
CA ARG A 26 4.08 -0.94 35.84
C ARG A 26 4.43 -1.09 34.37
N ASP A 27 5.12 -0.12 33.85
CA ASP A 27 5.75 -0.22 32.55
C ASP A 27 6.91 -1.22 32.63
N ILE A 28 7.03 -2.05 31.62
CA ILE A 28 8.11 -3.03 31.50
C ILE A 28 8.94 -2.72 30.25
N GLU A 29 10.25 -2.92 30.38
CA GLU A 29 11.17 -2.76 29.27
C GLU A 29 11.50 -4.13 28.67
N TYR A 30 11.66 -4.14 27.32
CA TYR A 30 12.04 -5.37 26.60
C TYR A 30 13.37 -5.94 27.08
N ASP A 31 14.25 -5.07 27.62
CA ASP A 31 15.61 -5.42 28.09
C ASP A 31 15.63 -6.11 29.45
N GLU A 32 14.53 -6.16 30.17
CA GLU A 32 14.48 -6.85 31.46
C GLU A 32 14.81 -8.35 31.32
N LYS A 33 15.69 -8.85 32.18
CA LYS A 33 16.19 -10.23 32.11
C LYS A 33 15.09 -11.29 32.14
N TRP A 34 14.04 -11.07 32.93
CA TRP A 34 12.92 -11.99 32.98
C TRP A 34 12.04 -11.95 31.72
N VAL A 35 11.87 -10.78 31.11
CA VAL A 35 11.14 -10.61 29.84
C VAL A 35 11.86 -11.35 28.74
N ARG A 36 13.18 -11.21 28.64
CA ARG A 36 14.01 -11.96 27.67
C ARG A 36 13.89 -13.47 27.88
N ARG A 37 13.93 -13.96 29.13
CA ARG A 37 13.73 -15.38 29.44
C ARG A 37 12.36 -15.87 29.04
N LEU A 38 11.30 -15.09 29.34
CA LEU A 38 9.94 -15.38 28.93
C LEU A 38 9.82 -15.46 27.40
N ASN A 39 10.42 -14.50 26.72
CA ASN A 39 10.44 -14.50 25.26
C ASN A 39 11.15 -15.77 24.71
N THR A 40 12.31 -16.12 25.24
CA THR A 40 13.05 -17.32 24.81
C THR A 40 12.25 -18.61 25.02
N LEU A 41 11.50 -18.70 26.12
CA LEU A 41 10.67 -19.85 26.45
C LEU A 41 9.39 -19.94 25.60
N LEU A 42 8.71 -18.84 25.43
CA LEU A 42 7.39 -18.80 24.77
C LEU A 42 7.49 -18.72 23.24
N TYR A 43 8.54 -18.09 22.71
CA TYR A 43 8.69 -17.86 21.28
C TYR A 43 8.55 -19.15 20.44
N PRO A 44 9.24 -20.25 20.73
CA PRO A 44 9.16 -21.45 19.90
C PRO A 44 7.78 -22.10 19.92
N VAL A 45 7.06 -22.01 21.04
CA VAL A 45 5.70 -22.55 21.17
C VAL A 45 4.73 -21.66 20.40
N MET A 46 4.83 -20.35 20.60
CA MET A 46 3.93 -19.38 19.93
C MET A 46 4.18 -19.32 18.43
N SER A 47 5.42 -19.48 18.00
CA SER A 47 5.77 -19.57 16.56
C SER A 47 5.08 -20.78 15.92
N LYS A 48 5.20 -21.96 16.51
CA LYS A 48 4.55 -23.18 16.00
C LYS A 48 3.02 -23.06 15.98
N PHE A 49 2.46 -22.42 17.01
CA PHE A 49 1.02 -22.19 17.07
C PHE A 49 0.55 -21.22 16.00
N ARG A 50 1.30 -20.13 15.77
CA ARG A 50 1.05 -19.22 14.64
C ARG A 50 1.10 -19.97 13.31
N ASP A 51 2.18 -20.74 13.07
CA ASP A 51 2.36 -21.47 11.81
C ASP A 51 1.22 -22.47 11.58
N PHE A 52 0.72 -23.10 12.64
CA PHE A 52 -0.48 -23.94 12.60
C PHE A 52 -1.74 -23.13 12.24
N LEU A 53 -1.94 -21.95 12.86
CA LEU A 53 -3.09 -21.10 12.54
C LEU A 53 -3.01 -20.56 11.11
N ASP A 54 -1.84 -20.22 10.61
CA ASP A 54 -1.62 -19.78 9.24
C ASP A 54 -1.91 -20.90 8.22
N THR A 55 -1.71 -22.16 8.62
CA THR A 55 -2.10 -23.32 7.81
C THR A 55 -3.62 -23.51 7.72
N ILE A 56 -4.35 -23.30 8.84
CA ILE A 56 -5.81 -23.42 8.88
C ILE A 56 -6.49 -22.23 8.21
N HIS A 57 -5.88 -21.03 8.33
CA HIS A 57 -6.42 -19.78 7.81
C HIS A 57 -5.41 -19.10 6.85
N PRO A 58 -5.06 -19.75 5.74
CA PRO A 58 -4.16 -19.14 4.78
C PRO A 58 -4.80 -17.89 4.18
N ARG A 59 -3.95 -16.93 3.82
CA ARG A 59 -4.38 -15.79 3.02
C ARG A 59 -4.78 -16.31 1.64
N VAL A 60 -6.02 -16.09 1.27
CA VAL A 60 -6.53 -16.47 -0.05
C VAL A 60 -6.27 -15.32 -1.02
N GLU A 61 -5.57 -15.63 -2.10
CA GLU A 61 -5.35 -14.70 -3.21
C GLU A 61 -5.87 -15.35 -4.48
N TYR A 62 -6.77 -14.67 -5.16
CA TYR A 62 -7.33 -15.12 -6.41
C TYR A 62 -7.38 -13.96 -7.40
N ILE A 63 -6.66 -14.12 -8.50
CA ILE A 63 -6.60 -13.12 -9.58
C ILE A 63 -7.00 -13.81 -10.87
N LYS A 64 -8.09 -13.35 -11.49
CA LYS A 64 -8.52 -13.79 -12.81
C LYS A 64 -8.43 -12.63 -13.77
N ILE A 65 -7.60 -12.77 -14.79
CA ILE A 65 -7.43 -11.83 -15.89
C ILE A 65 -8.18 -12.35 -17.12
N ASP A 66 -8.96 -11.51 -17.75
CA ASP A 66 -9.55 -11.73 -19.05
C ASP A 66 -8.68 -11.09 -20.14
N LYS A 67 -8.78 -11.58 -21.37
CA LYS A 67 -8.02 -11.02 -22.51
C LYS A 67 -8.35 -9.54 -22.76
N TYR A 68 -9.56 -9.10 -22.42
CA TYR A 68 -9.96 -7.70 -22.55
C TYR A 68 -9.32 -6.79 -21.49
N ASP A 69 -8.91 -7.34 -20.36
CA ASP A 69 -8.22 -6.57 -19.32
C ASP A 69 -6.83 -6.10 -19.78
N THR A 70 -6.28 -6.74 -20.80
CA THR A 70 -4.98 -6.39 -21.39
C THR A 70 -5.09 -5.45 -22.60
N TRP A 71 -6.27 -5.21 -23.12
CA TRP A 71 -6.51 -4.25 -24.20
C TRP A 71 -6.20 -2.81 -23.77
N GLY A 72 -6.79 -2.39 -22.62
CA GLY A 72 -6.48 -1.13 -21.94
C GLY A 72 -5.85 -1.46 -20.58
N MET A 73 -4.65 -2.06 -20.60
CA MET A 73 -3.99 -2.53 -19.37
C MET A 73 -3.64 -1.37 -18.43
N ASP A 74 -3.25 -0.24 -18.98
CA ASP A 74 -2.99 1.01 -18.27
C ASP A 74 -4.22 1.47 -17.47
N THR A 75 -5.37 1.61 -18.13
CA THR A 75 -6.65 1.96 -17.50
C THR A 75 -7.06 0.93 -16.46
N THR A 76 -6.94 -0.36 -16.80
CA THR A 76 -7.29 -1.45 -15.88
C THR A 76 -6.41 -1.46 -14.62
N LEU A 77 -5.11 -1.20 -14.76
CA LEU A 77 -4.19 -1.08 -13.64
C LEU A 77 -4.45 0.18 -12.82
N ALA A 78 -4.74 1.30 -13.46
CA ALA A 78 -5.04 2.55 -12.79
C ALA A 78 -6.23 2.44 -11.83
N LEU A 79 -7.28 1.66 -12.19
CA LEU A 79 -8.43 1.37 -11.32
C LEU A 79 -8.04 0.68 -9.99
N ILE A 80 -6.91 -0.03 -9.97
CA ILE A 80 -6.38 -0.69 -8.76
C ILE A 80 -5.41 0.23 -8.04
N ILE A 81 -4.53 0.91 -8.78
CA ILE A 81 -3.46 1.75 -8.24
C ILE A 81 -4.03 2.96 -7.48
N VAL A 82 -5.04 3.63 -8.05
CA VAL A 82 -5.64 4.82 -7.43
C VAL A 82 -6.13 4.58 -6.00
N PRO A 83 -7.01 3.59 -5.73
CA PRO A 83 -7.47 3.34 -4.36
C PRO A 83 -6.33 2.88 -3.43
N MET A 84 -5.32 2.16 -3.94
CA MET A 84 -4.16 1.75 -3.14
C MET A 84 -3.31 2.95 -2.73
N LEU A 85 -3.01 3.89 -3.64
CA LEU A 85 -2.27 5.10 -3.34
C LEU A 85 -3.04 6.01 -2.37
N LYS A 86 -4.36 6.15 -2.54
CA LYS A 86 -5.21 6.90 -1.61
C LYS A 86 -5.19 6.29 -0.20
N GLN A 87 -5.27 4.97 -0.11
CA GLN A 87 -5.19 4.27 1.17
C GLN A 87 -3.81 4.44 1.80
N LEU A 88 -2.72 4.24 1.04
CA LEU A 88 -1.35 4.46 1.51
C LEU A 88 -1.18 5.88 2.06
N LYS A 89 -1.63 6.91 1.30
CA LYS A 89 -1.55 8.31 1.75
C LYS A 89 -2.28 8.54 3.07
N ALA A 90 -3.43 7.89 3.28
CA ALA A 90 -4.25 8.05 4.49
C ALA A 90 -3.66 7.34 5.73
N THR A 91 -2.93 6.24 5.55
CA THR A 91 -2.50 5.37 6.66
C THR A 91 -0.99 5.29 6.86
N LYS A 92 -0.20 5.88 5.97
CA LYS A 92 1.26 5.80 6.04
C LYS A 92 1.83 6.30 7.37
N HIS A 93 2.81 5.59 7.89
CA HIS A 93 3.58 5.95 9.09
C HIS A 93 5.02 6.35 8.76
N GLY A 94 5.47 6.11 7.53
CA GLY A 94 6.81 6.39 7.06
C GLY A 94 6.86 7.24 5.79
N VAL A 95 8.04 7.78 5.52
CA VAL A 95 8.38 8.52 4.29
C VAL A 95 9.70 8.00 3.73
N PRO A 96 9.94 8.07 2.42
CA PRO A 96 11.26 7.78 1.85
C PRO A 96 12.36 8.60 2.54
N TYR A 97 13.54 8.01 2.69
CA TYR A 97 14.66 8.54 3.49
C TYR A 97 15.08 9.97 3.08
N ASP A 98 14.96 10.31 1.82
CA ASP A 98 15.40 11.57 1.21
C ASP A 98 14.29 12.64 1.11
N LEU A 99 13.12 12.38 1.67
CA LEU A 99 11.94 13.26 1.57
C LEU A 99 11.40 13.65 2.94
N THR A 100 10.80 14.82 2.97
CA THR A 100 9.91 15.23 4.06
C THR A 100 8.51 14.68 3.85
N GLU A 101 7.72 14.66 4.92
CA GLU A 101 6.32 14.21 4.83
C GLU A 101 5.49 15.08 3.86
N ALA A 102 5.75 16.39 3.83
CA ALA A 102 5.05 17.31 2.93
C ALA A 102 5.39 17.01 1.46
N GLU A 103 6.67 16.82 1.13
CA GLU A 103 7.12 16.45 -0.22
C GLU A 103 6.56 15.10 -0.65
N TRP A 104 6.54 14.11 0.26
CA TRP A 104 5.97 12.81 -0.03
C TRP A 104 4.46 12.88 -0.32
N ASN A 105 3.72 13.72 0.42
CA ASN A 105 2.31 13.94 0.16
C ASN A 105 2.05 14.55 -1.22
N VAL A 106 2.86 15.52 -1.64
CA VAL A 106 2.79 16.13 -2.98
C VAL A 106 3.06 15.08 -4.07
N ILE A 107 4.08 14.25 -3.89
CA ILE A 107 4.42 13.18 -4.83
C ILE A 107 3.27 12.16 -4.94
N LEU A 108 2.69 11.76 -3.81
CA LEU A 108 1.53 10.86 -3.81
C LEU A 108 0.30 11.49 -4.51
N ASP A 109 0.08 12.79 -4.33
CA ASP A 109 -1.02 13.50 -5.00
C ASP A 109 -0.84 13.54 -6.52
N GLU A 110 0.38 13.78 -7.00
CA GLU A 110 0.68 13.75 -8.44
C GLU A 110 0.50 12.35 -9.03
N MET A 111 0.94 11.30 -8.32
CA MET A 111 0.68 9.93 -8.74
C MET A 111 -0.83 9.64 -8.78
N ILE A 112 -1.57 9.98 -7.71
CA ILE A 112 -3.01 9.75 -7.62
C ILE A 112 -3.73 10.49 -8.76
N TRP A 113 -3.35 11.74 -9.03
CA TRP A 113 -3.91 12.53 -10.11
C TRP A 113 -3.67 11.85 -11.47
N ALA A 114 -2.42 11.49 -11.78
CA ALA A 114 -2.07 10.90 -13.07
C ALA A 114 -2.81 9.58 -13.32
N PHE A 115 -2.81 8.66 -12.34
CA PHE A 115 -3.54 7.40 -12.49
C PHE A 115 -5.07 7.59 -12.49
N ASN A 116 -5.60 8.62 -11.82
CA ASN A 116 -7.02 8.95 -11.92
C ASN A 116 -7.38 9.39 -13.34
N GLU A 117 -6.57 10.26 -13.96
CA GLU A 117 -6.77 10.69 -15.35
C GLU A 117 -6.69 9.52 -16.33
N ILE A 118 -5.69 8.64 -16.19
CA ILE A 118 -5.58 7.43 -17.00
C ILE A 118 -6.84 6.54 -16.88
N SER A 119 -7.43 6.46 -15.70
CA SER A 119 -8.60 5.60 -15.46
C SER A 119 -9.92 6.20 -15.91
N THR A 120 -10.06 7.52 -15.90
CA THR A 120 -11.33 8.21 -16.12
C THR A 120 -11.35 9.04 -17.41
N GLY A 121 -10.22 9.60 -17.84
CA GLY A 121 -10.13 10.55 -18.97
C GLY A 121 -10.94 11.84 -18.75
N LEU A 122 -11.36 12.16 -17.51
CA LEU A 122 -12.36 13.19 -17.24
C LEU A 122 -11.98 14.58 -17.71
N ASN A 123 -10.70 14.91 -17.69
CA ASN A 123 -10.23 16.26 -18.08
C ASN A 123 -9.71 16.31 -19.53
N GLU A 124 -9.61 15.17 -20.21
CA GLU A 124 -9.14 15.13 -21.59
C GLU A 124 -10.16 15.76 -22.54
N ASP A 125 -11.45 15.56 -22.31
CA ASP A 125 -12.54 16.05 -23.17
C ASP A 125 -12.55 17.57 -23.28
N GLU A 126 -12.09 18.32 -22.26
CA GLU A 126 -12.01 19.77 -22.26
C GLU A 126 -11.15 20.34 -23.40
N PHE A 127 -10.14 19.58 -23.87
CA PHE A 127 -9.23 19.99 -24.94
C PHE A 127 -9.85 19.86 -26.36
N PHE A 128 -11.06 19.29 -26.45
CA PHE A 128 -11.74 19.03 -27.72
C PHE A 128 -13.05 19.83 -27.93
N ASP A 129 -13.53 20.56 -26.90
CA ASP A 129 -14.86 21.18 -26.89
C ASP A 129 -15.06 22.27 -27.96
N THR A 130 -14.07 23.12 -28.22
CA THR A 130 -14.16 24.26 -29.18
C THR A 130 -13.15 24.22 -30.30
N GLY A 131 -12.47 23.11 -30.47
CA GLY A 131 -11.32 22.88 -31.35
C GLY A 131 -10.23 22.17 -30.54
N ILE A 132 -9.20 21.65 -31.23
CA ILE A 132 -8.17 20.92 -30.54
C ILE A 132 -7.14 21.89 -29.93
N ASP A 133 -7.08 21.96 -28.62
CA ASP A 133 -6.01 22.66 -27.88
C ASP A 133 -4.77 21.74 -27.75
N TRP A 134 -3.92 21.78 -28.74
CA TRP A 134 -2.71 20.95 -28.78
C TRP A 134 -1.70 21.30 -27.69
N ASP A 135 -1.59 22.58 -27.30
CA ASP A 135 -0.64 23.02 -26.27
C ASP A 135 -1.13 22.59 -24.88
N GLY A 136 -2.40 22.76 -24.58
CA GLY A 136 -3.02 22.27 -23.34
C GLY A 136 -2.94 20.75 -23.23
N LEU A 137 -3.27 20.02 -24.30
CA LEU A 137 -3.20 18.56 -24.34
C LEU A 137 -1.75 18.05 -24.12
N LYS A 138 -0.76 18.76 -24.65
CA LYS A 138 0.64 18.42 -24.43
C LYS A 138 1.03 18.56 -22.96
N VAL A 139 0.69 19.68 -22.32
CA VAL A 139 0.97 19.91 -20.89
C VAL A 139 0.25 18.87 -20.00
N TYR A 140 -0.98 18.55 -20.35
CA TYR A 140 -1.76 17.51 -19.67
C TYR A 140 -1.07 16.14 -19.73
N ASN A 141 -0.64 15.72 -20.93
CA ASN A 141 0.07 14.44 -21.11
C ASN A 141 1.44 14.44 -20.39
N GLU A 142 2.20 15.54 -20.45
CA GLU A 142 3.46 15.66 -19.73
C GLU A 142 3.27 15.50 -18.20
N ARG A 143 2.15 15.97 -17.66
CA ARG A 143 1.83 15.79 -16.25
C ARG A 143 1.47 14.33 -15.93
N ILE A 144 0.74 13.64 -16.79
CA ILE A 144 0.46 12.20 -16.65
C ILE A 144 1.78 11.41 -16.68
N ASP A 145 2.66 11.72 -17.63
CA ASP A 145 3.97 11.09 -17.76
C ASP A 145 4.82 11.32 -16.50
N ASN A 146 4.80 12.53 -15.93
CA ASN A 146 5.48 12.81 -14.69
C ASN A 146 4.93 11.97 -13.52
N GLY A 147 3.62 11.89 -13.35
CA GLY A 147 3.02 11.10 -12.27
C GLY A 147 3.32 9.60 -12.38
N THR A 148 3.31 9.05 -13.59
CA THR A 148 3.68 7.65 -13.85
C THR A 148 5.18 7.41 -13.65
N ALA A 149 6.03 8.36 -14.02
CA ALA A 149 7.47 8.30 -13.76
C ALA A 149 7.77 8.34 -12.24
N LEU A 150 7.06 9.18 -11.48
CA LEU A 150 7.15 9.22 -10.01
C LEU A 150 6.74 7.87 -9.40
N PHE A 151 5.68 7.26 -9.89
CA PHE A 151 5.27 5.91 -9.44
C PHE A 151 6.37 4.88 -9.69
N GLY A 152 6.97 4.86 -10.87
CA GLY A 152 8.10 3.98 -11.18
C GLY A 152 9.31 4.24 -10.28
N LYS A 153 9.67 5.53 -10.07
CA LYS A 153 10.78 5.93 -9.22
C LYS A 153 10.63 5.46 -7.77
N TYR A 154 9.44 5.64 -7.21
CA TYR A 154 9.17 5.35 -5.81
C TYR A 154 8.46 4.00 -5.58
N TYR A 155 8.34 3.16 -6.62
CA TYR A 155 7.63 1.88 -6.55
C TYR A 155 8.01 1.03 -5.33
N ARG A 156 9.31 0.97 -5.00
CA ARG A 156 9.81 0.19 -3.87
C ARG A 156 9.63 0.86 -2.51
N ALA A 157 9.21 2.12 -2.48
CA ALA A 157 8.89 2.89 -1.28
C ALA A 157 7.37 3.01 -1.03
N LEU A 158 6.53 2.35 -1.86
CA LEU A 158 5.08 2.30 -1.70
C LEU A 158 4.68 1.23 -0.66
N TRP A 159 5.08 1.45 0.58
CA TRP A 159 4.76 0.59 1.72
C TRP A 159 4.53 1.44 2.98
N ASP A 160 3.85 0.88 3.96
CA ASP A 160 3.54 1.48 5.27
C ASP A 160 4.35 0.80 6.39
#